data_20c5c4ac5f91b1102e06bbbc2d9374ed
#
_entry.id   20c5c4ac5f91b1102e06bbbc2d9374ed
#
_cell.length_a   1.000
_cell.length_b   1.000
_cell.length_c   1.000
_cell.angle_alpha   90.00
_cell.angle_beta   90.00
_cell.angle_gamma   90.00
#
_symmetry.space_group_name_H-M   'P 1'
#
loop_
_entity.id
_entity.type
_entity.pdbx_description
1 polymer ?
#
loop_
_entity_poly.entity_id
_entity_poly.type
_entity_poly.pdbx_seq_one_letter_code
_entity_poly.pdbx_strand_id
1 'polypeptide(L)'
;MSKLVEALHAIVAQWRLGNQERRGGVVLVWQGEVYGWKNCLRDAVHERPGAYAVDDAGHVFIAEGGDDQNGAKCWVVVDPAS
;
A
#
# COMPACT_ATOMS: atom_id res chain seq x y z
N MET A 1 -2.60 -16.75 -9.20
CA MET A 1 -2.81 -15.40 -8.68
C MET A 1 -2.30 -15.30 -7.26
N SER A 2 -1.81 -14.13 -6.89
CA SER A 2 -1.27 -13.91 -5.55
C SER A 2 -2.39 -13.72 -4.53
N LYS A 3 -2.43 -14.57 -3.51
CA LYS A 3 -3.39 -14.41 -2.41
C LYS A 3 -3.15 -13.11 -1.64
N LEU A 4 -1.89 -12.68 -1.55
CA LEU A 4 -1.55 -11.43 -0.90
C LEU A 4 -2.16 -10.23 -1.62
N VAL A 5 -2.02 -10.16 -2.95
CA VAL A 5 -2.57 -9.07 -3.74
C VAL A 5 -4.10 -9.06 -3.65
N GLU A 6 -4.73 -10.24 -3.71
CA GLU A 6 -6.18 -10.35 -3.57
C GLU A 6 -6.65 -9.86 -2.20
N ALA A 7 -5.93 -10.25 -1.14
CA ALA A 7 -6.27 -9.81 0.21
C ALA A 7 -6.14 -8.30 0.36
N LEU A 8 -5.06 -7.73 -0.19
CA LEU A 8 -4.86 -6.28 -0.15
C LEU A 8 -5.94 -5.54 -0.93
N HIS A 9 -6.33 -6.06 -2.10
CA HIS A 9 -7.42 -5.46 -2.89
C HIS A 9 -8.72 -5.47 -2.10
N ALA A 10 -9.03 -6.57 -1.40
CA ALA A 10 -10.25 -6.66 -0.60
C ALA A 10 -10.24 -5.66 0.57
N ILE A 11 -9.12 -5.57 1.27
CA ILE A 11 -8.96 -4.64 2.40
C ILE A 11 -9.16 -3.20 1.92
N VAL A 12 -8.52 -2.83 0.82
CA VAL A 12 -8.57 -1.48 0.28
C VAL A 12 -9.96 -1.15 -0.27
N ALA A 13 -10.60 -2.09 -0.95
CA ALA A 13 -11.95 -1.89 -1.46
C ALA A 13 -12.93 -1.63 -0.32
N GLN A 14 -12.84 -2.38 0.76
CA GLN A 14 -13.67 -2.19 1.94
C GLN A 14 -13.43 -0.82 2.56
N TRP A 15 -12.17 -0.41 2.68
CA TRP A 15 -11.83 0.89 3.24
C TRP A 15 -12.38 2.03 2.37
N ARG A 16 -12.26 1.92 1.04
CA ARG A 16 -12.74 2.96 0.12
C ARG A 16 -14.26 3.12 0.17
N LEU A 17 -15.00 2.05 0.44
CA LEU A 17 -16.46 2.14 0.61
C LEU A 17 -16.83 3.05 1.78
N GLY A 18 -16.06 3.01 2.85
CA GLY A 18 -16.31 3.87 4.01
C GLY A 18 -15.64 5.23 3.95
N ASN A 19 -14.84 5.50 2.90
CA ASN A 19 -14.07 6.73 2.77
C ASN A 19 -14.15 7.27 1.35
N GLN A 20 -15.37 7.43 0.83
CA GLN A 20 -15.59 7.78 -0.57
C GLN A 20 -15.11 9.18 -0.94
N GLU A 21 -14.89 10.05 0.04
CA GLU A 21 -14.29 11.36 -0.17
C GLU A 21 -12.80 11.29 -0.51
N ARG A 22 -12.16 10.14 -0.24
CA ARG A 22 -10.73 9.92 -0.54
C ARG A 22 -10.58 9.21 -1.87
N ARG A 23 -10.77 9.94 -2.96
CA ARG A 23 -10.69 9.39 -4.31
C ARG A 23 -9.27 9.40 -4.83
N GLY A 24 -8.93 8.37 -5.65
CA GLY A 24 -7.59 8.24 -6.21
C GLY A 24 -6.55 8.00 -5.14
N GLY A 25 -5.33 8.45 -5.40
CA GLY A 25 -4.23 8.32 -4.44
C GLY A 25 -3.87 6.88 -4.12
N VAL A 26 -3.22 6.69 -2.98
CA VAL A 26 -2.81 5.37 -2.51
C VAL A 26 -3.30 5.13 -1.10
N VAL A 27 -3.73 3.90 -0.84
CA VAL A 27 -4.13 3.46 0.50
C VAL A 27 -2.96 2.67 1.09
N LEU A 28 -2.57 3.04 2.30
CA LEU A 28 -1.42 2.44 2.98
C LEU A 28 -1.89 1.36 3.94
N VAL A 29 -1.28 0.18 3.83
CA VAL A 29 -1.67 -1.00 4.59
C VAL A 29 -0.45 -1.55 5.34
N TRP A 30 -0.62 -1.88 6.61
CA TRP A 30 0.41 -2.50 7.43
C TRP A 30 -0.22 -3.65 8.22
N GLN A 31 0.36 -4.84 8.08
CA GLN A 31 -0.11 -6.05 8.78
C GLN A 31 -1.61 -6.28 8.64
N GLY A 32 -2.12 -6.09 7.43
CA GLY A 32 -3.51 -6.37 7.12
C GLY A 32 -4.50 -5.26 7.48
N GLU A 33 -4.01 -4.11 7.94
CA GLU A 33 -4.86 -3.00 8.33
C GLU A 33 -4.47 -1.72 7.61
N VAL A 34 -5.48 -0.95 7.19
CA VAL A 34 -5.25 0.37 6.61
C VAL A 34 -4.83 1.33 7.71
N TYR A 35 -3.70 2.01 7.51
CA TYR A 35 -3.23 3.00 8.48
C TYR A 35 -3.16 4.41 7.92
N GLY A 36 -3.37 4.60 6.63
CA GLY A 36 -3.34 5.93 6.06
C GLY A 36 -3.71 5.95 4.57
N TRP A 37 -3.83 7.16 4.07
CA TRP A 37 -4.09 7.44 2.66
C TRP A 37 -3.28 8.67 2.27
N LYS A 38 -2.72 8.66 1.06
CA LYS A 38 -2.02 9.81 0.50
C LYS A 38 -2.52 10.05 -0.92
N ASN A 39 -2.51 11.31 -1.35
CA ASN A 39 -3.01 11.66 -2.69
C ASN A 39 -2.11 11.15 -3.83
N CYS A 40 -0.89 10.73 -3.52
CA CYS A 40 0.01 10.09 -4.48
C CYS A 40 1.04 9.26 -3.73
N LEU A 41 1.73 8.37 -4.46
CA LEU A 41 2.80 7.59 -3.87
C LEU A 41 3.98 8.52 -3.57
N ARG A 42 4.38 8.55 -2.30
CA ARG A 42 5.46 9.39 -1.79
C ARG A 42 6.74 8.58 -1.64
N ASP A 43 7.82 9.24 -1.23
CA ASP A 43 9.09 8.56 -0.98
C ASP A 43 8.91 7.46 0.07
N ALA A 44 9.52 6.30 -0.19
CA ALA A 44 9.40 5.14 0.70
C ALA A 44 9.97 5.40 2.09
N VAL A 45 10.85 6.39 2.24
CA VAL A 45 11.44 6.74 3.52
C VAL A 45 10.39 7.16 4.56
N HIS A 46 9.21 7.58 4.11
CA HIS A 46 8.12 7.96 5.01
C HIS A 46 7.37 6.75 5.56
N GLU A 47 7.69 5.54 5.08
CA GLU A 47 7.01 4.32 5.49
C GLU A 47 8.03 3.32 6.04
N ARG A 48 7.54 2.39 6.86
CA ARG A 48 8.40 1.32 7.37
C ARG A 48 8.55 0.20 6.32
N PRO A 49 9.67 -0.52 6.32
CA PRO A 49 9.80 -1.68 5.44
C PRO A 49 8.69 -2.69 5.69
N GLY A 50 8.12 -3.21 4.61
CA GLY A 50 7.01 -4.15 4.69
C GLY A 50 5.63 -3.52 4.58
N ALA A 51 5.53 -2.18 4.60
CA ALA A 51 4.26 -1.50 4.38
C ALA A 51 3.87 -1.62 2.90
N TYR A 52 2.56 -1.69 2.64
CA TYR A 52 2.03 -1.76 1.29
C TYR A 52 1.32 -0.46 0.92
N ALA A 53 1.36 -0.14 -0.36
CA ALA A 53 0.57 0.96 -0.92
C ALA A 53 -0.21 0.41 -2.10
N VAL A 54 -1.50 0.70 -2.15
CA VAL A 54 -2.38 0.24 -3.23
C VAL A 54 -3.05 1.48 -3.85
N ASP A 55 -2.85 1.68 -5.15
CA ASP A 55 -3.45 2.82 -5.85
C ASP A 55 -4.88 2.48 -6.29
N ASP A 56 -5.57 3.47 -6.88
CA ASP A 56 -6.96 3.29 -7.28
C ASP A 56 -7.12 2.40 -8.52
N ALA A 57 -6.04 2.15 -9.25
CA ALA A 57 -6.04 1.21 -10.38
C ALA A 57 -5.74 -0.22 -9.91
N GLY A 58 -5.43 -0.41 -8.63
CA GLY A 58 -5.16 -1.73 -8.06
C GLY A 58 -3.70 -2.14 -8.09
N HIS A 59 -2.79 -1.25 -8.49
CA HIS A 59 -1.37 -1.55 -8.42
C HIS A 59 -0.92 -1.61 -6.97
N VAL A 60 -0.13 -2.63 -6.64
CA VAL A 60 0.35 -2.86 -5.28
C VAL A 60 1.85 -2.64 -5.23
N PHE A 61 2.30 -1.91 -4.23
CA PHE A 61 3.72 -1.64 -4.00
C PHE A 61 4.06 -2.04 -2.56
N ILE A 62 5.30 -2.51 -2.36
CA ILE A 62 5.81 -2.80 -1.02
C ILE A 62 7.04 -1.94 -0.76
N ALA A 63 7.13 -1.38 0.45
CA ALA A 63 8.30 -0.63 0.88
C ALA A 63 9.39 -1.61 1.29
N GLU A 64 10.59 -1.45 0.73
CA GLU A 64 11.71 -2.36 0.99
C GLU A 64 12.98 -1.60 1.35
N GLY A 65 13.86 -2.31 2.05
CA GLY A 65 15.14 -1.76 2.50
C GLY A 65 14.97 -0.86 3.71
N GLY A 66 16.10 -0.39 4.23
CA GLY A 66 16.08 0.49 5.39
C GLY A 66 15.70 -0.24 6.67
N ASP A 67 15.10 0.49 7.58
CA ASP A 67 14.65 -0.05 8.88
C ASP A 67 13.46 0.76 9.41
N ASP A 68 12.92 0.34 10.58
CA ASP A 68 11.76 0.99 11.15
C ASP A 68 12.03 2.42 11.63
N GLN A 69 13.28 2.74 11.96
CA GLN A 69 13.64 4.07 12.47
C GLN A 69 13.91 5.06 11.35
N ASN A 70 14.55 4.60 10.28
CA ASN A 70 14.96 5.47 9.18
C ASN A 70 14.04 5.39 7.97
N GLY A 71 13.07 4.49 7.99
CA GLY A 71 12.15 4.26 6.90
C GLY A 71 12.72 3.35 5.82
N ALA A 72 11.91 3.02 4.84
CA ALA A 72 12.29 2.15 3.74
C ALA A 72 13.12 2.92 2.70
N LYS A 73 13.80 2.19 1.84
CA LYS A 73 14.64 2.79 0.80
C LYS A 73 13.90 3.00 -0.51
N CYS A 74 12.98 2.10 -0.85
CA CYS A 74 12.31 2.18 -2.16
C CYS A 74 10.97 1.45 -2.12
N TRP A 75 10.13 1.77 -3.11
CA TRP A 75 8.91 1.01 -3.39
C TRP A 75 9.20 0.00 -4.49
N VAL A 76 8.72 -1.21 -4.31
CA VAL A 76 8.85 -2.28 -5.29
C VAL A 76 7.46 -2.73 -5.69
N VAL A 77 7.21 -2.86 -7.00
CA VAL A 77 5.92 -3.32 -7.50
C VAL A 77 5.73 -4.79 -7.14
N VAL A 78 4.58 -5.10 -6.54
CA VAL A 78 4.21 -6.49 -6.26
C VAL A 78 3.47 -7.02 -7.48
N ASP A 79 4.06 -8.02 -8.14
CA ASP A 79 3.47 -8.61 -9.35
C ASP A 79 2.29 -9.50 -8.96
N PRO A 80 1.06 -9.18 -9.40
CA PRO A 80 -0.10 -10.00 -9.06
C PRO A 80 -0.08 -11.39 -9.70
N ALA A 81 0.76 -11.57 -10.71
CA ALA A 81 0.88 -12.88 -11.39
C ALA A 81 1.87 -13.82 -10.69
N SER A 82 2.63 -13.33 -9.75
CA SER A 82 3.64 -14.16 -9.07
C SER A 82 3.12 -14.77 -7.78
#